data_27eb33facc991d6b2f04dd345cf7e85c
#
_entry.id   27eb33facc991d6b2f04dd345cf7e85c
#
_cell.length_a   1.000
_cell.length_b   1.000
_cell.length_c   1.000
_cell.angle_alpha   90.00
_cell.angle_beta   90.00
_cell.angle_gamma   90.00
#
_symmetry.space_group_name_H-M   'P 1'
#
loop_
_entity.id
_entity.type
_entity.pdbx_description
1 polymer ?
#
loop_
_entity_poly.entity_id
_entity_poly.type
_entity_poly.pdbx_seq_one_letter_code
_entity_poly.pdbx_strand_id
1 'polypeptide(L)'
;LTSISVPVAWRRQYCGIFEAKVGNVIYYLIDNQYYFKRQGLYGHFDDAERFAFFSRAILEMLPYIEFKPDVIHANDWQTALVPIYYRLFYANNDWYSGIKTLFTIHNIQYQGQYGFEILEDVFGIPKSEQSLLEYNDCVNLMKGAIESANWVSTVSPTYAKEILDPWFAHKLDPILRERAWKLSGILNGIDVVGYDPATDKNLYETYDAKHLEGKAVNKAKLQERLVLAVDPDVPLIGMVTRLVSHKGLDLVRGGVDNIMTDSNAQFVVLGSGDWEYEQFFKEMQAKYPGR
;
A
#
# COMPACT_ATOMS: atom_id res chain seq x y z
N LEU A 1 0.21 -26.76 -3.31
CA LEU A 1 -1.07 -27.48 -3.16
C LEU A 1 -1.58 -28.02 -4.50
N THR A 2 -1.94 -27.19 -5.43
CA THR A 2 -2.53 -27.56 -6.71
C THR A 2 -2.35 -26.47 -7.76
N SER A 3 -2.88 -26.69 -8.97
CA SER A 3 -3.01 -25.66 -9.97
C SER A 3 -4.44 -25.66 -10.55
N ILE A 4 -4.91 -24.48 -10.90
CA ILE A 4 -6.23 -24.26 -11.47
C ILE A 4 -6.13 -23.38 -12.72
N SER A 5 -7.20 -23.31 -13.49
CA SER A 5 -7.34 -22.39 -14.62
C SER A 5 -8.30 -21.27 -14.26
N VAL A 6 -7.79 -20.05 -14.20
CA VAL A 6 -8.52 -18.85 -13.76
C VAL A 6 -9.04 -18.09 -14.99
N PRO A 7 -10.34 -17.75 -15.06
CA PRO A 7 -10.86 -16.91 -16.13
C PRO A 7 -10.46 -15.44 -15.93
N VAL A 8 -9.98 -14.80 -17.00
CA VAL A 8 -9.72 -13.37 -17.10
C VAL A 8 -10.46 -12.89 -18.35
N ALA A 9 -11.67 -12.42 -18.18
CA ALA A 9 -12.64 -12.21 -19.26
C ALA A 9 -12.78 -13.47 -20.16
N TRP A 10 -12.46 -13.35 -21.44
CA TRP A 10 -12.47 -14.45 -22.40
C TRP A 10 -11.24 -15.38 -22.33
N ARG A 11 -10.19 -14.96 -21.63
CA ARG A 11 -8.94 -15.71 -21.46
C ARG A 11 -9.05 -16.70 -20.31
N ARG A 12 -8.24 -17.75 -20.36
CA ARG A 12 -8.00 -18.64 -19.22
C ARG A 12 -6.50 -18.71 -18.94
N GLN A 13 -6.14 -18.46 -17.69
CA GLN A 13 -4.75 -18.36 -17.27
C GLN A 13 -4.41 -19.41 -16.23
N TYR A 14 -3.21 -19.96 -16.34
CA TYR A 14 -2.65 -20.85 -15.31
C TYR A 14 -2.55 -20.13 -13.96
N CYS A 15 -2.87 -20.84 -12.90
CA CYS A 15 -2.70 -20.38 -11.53
C CYS A 15 -2.19 -21.53 -10.65
N GLY A 16 -0.91 -21.49 -10.28
CA GLY A 16 -0.36 -22.36 -9.25
C GLY A 16 -0.77 -21.86 -7.87
N ILE A 17 -1.14 -22.77 -6.97
CA ILE A 17 -1.50 -22.46 -5.58
C ILE A 17 -0.47 -23.14 -4.68
N PHE A 18 0.30 -22.36 -3.95
CA PHE A 18 1.26 -22.85 -2.96
C PHE A 18 0.80 -22.43 -1.56
N GLU A 19 1.26 -23.20 -0.58
CA GLU A 19 1.01 -22.91 0.83
C GLU A 19 2.34 -22.78 1.56
N ALA A 20 2.42 -21.79 2.43
CA ALA A 20 3.52 -21.64 3.38
C ALA A 20 2.95 -21.24 4.73
N LYS A 21 3.56 -21.72 5.82
CA LYS A 21 3.19 -21.36 7.17
C LYS A 21 4.32 -20.59 7.85
N VAL A 22 4.00 -19.40 8.34
CA VAL A 22 4.93 -18.56 9.10
C VAL A 22 4.29 -18.20 10.44
N GLY A 23 4.83 -18.73 11.51
CA GLY A 23 4.20 -18.64 12.83
C GLY A 23 2.80 -19.28 12.84
N ASN A 24 1.78 -18.51 13.16
CA ASN A 24 0.38 -18.94 13.16
C ASN A 24 -0.39 -18.54 11.90
N VAL A 25 0.28 -17.95 10.91
CA VAL A 25 -0.35 -17.48 9.67
C VAL A 25 -0.07 -18.46 8.55
N ILE A 26 -1.13 -18.83 7.83
CA ILE A 26 -1.05 -19.61 6.58
C ILE A 26 -1.06 -18.61 5.42
N TYR A 27 -0.05 -18.71 4.55
CA TYR A 27 0.07 -17.94 3.33
C TYR A 27 -0.30 -18.81 2.14
N TYR A 28 -1.31 -18.40 1.38
CA TYR A 28 -1.60 -18.98 0.08
C TYR A 28 -0.98 -18.10 -0.99
N LEU A 29 -0.06 -18.67 -1.76
CA LEU A 29 0.70 -17.96 -2.78
C LEU A 29 0.16 -18.33 -4.16
N ILE A 30 -0.16 -17.33 -4.95
CA ILE A 30 -0.64 -17.46 -6.32
C ILE A 30 0.55 -17.32 -7.27
N ASP A 31 0.86 -18.39 -7.98
CA ASP A 31 1.93 -18.39 -8.97
C ASP A 31 1.38 -18.25 -10.39
N ASN A 32 1.87 -17.22 -11.06
CA ASN A 32 1.77 -17.04 -12.49
C ASN A 32 2.97 -16.20 -12.96
N GLN A 33 3.96 -16.84 -13.58
CA GLN A 33 5.20 -16.16 -13.98
C GLN A 33 4.95 -15.10 -15.06
N TYR A 34 3.98 -15.26 -15.93
CA TYR A 34 3.64 -14.27 -16.95
C TYR A 34 3.27 -12.92 -16.33
N TYR A 35 2.44 -12.93 -15.28
CA TYR A 35 2.01 -11.71 -14.61
C TYR A 35 2.98 -11.20 -13.55
N PHE A 36 3.68 -12.09 -12.81
CA PHE A 36 4.35 -11.69 -11.57
C PHE A 36 5.88 -11.82 -11.57
N LYS A 37 6.49 -12.50 -12.56
CA LYS A 37 7.96 -12.58 -12.66
C LYS A 37 8.51 -11.33 -13.35
N ARG A 38 8.48 -10.19 -12.64
CA ARG A 38 8.86 -8.87 -13.14
C ARG A 38 9.56 -8.06 -12.06
N GLN A 39 10.33 -7.04 -12.49
CA GLN A 39 10.85 -6.06 -11.55
C GLN A 39 9.73 -5.11 -11.08
N GLY A 40 9.67 -4.84 -9.77
CA GLY A 40 8.64 -4.02 -9.17
C GLY A 40 7.31 -4.75 -8.99
N LEU A 41 6.50 -4.23 -8.10
CA LEU A 41 5.21 -4.83 -7.74
C LEU A 41 4.06 -4.32 -8.60
N TYR A 42 4.15 -3.08 -9.09
CA TYR A 42 3.14 -2.38 -9.88
C TYR A 42 3.80 -1.28 -10.75
N GLY A 43 3.00 -0.58 -11.56
CA GLY A 43 3.47 0.42 -12.51
C GLY A 43 3.72 -0.15 -13.90
N HIS A 44 3.18 -1.32 -14.19
CA HIS A 44 3.22 -1.94 -15.52
C HIS A 44 1.98 -1.54 -16.31
N PHE A 45 2.12 -1.50 -17.64
CA PHE A 45 1.03 -1.10 -18.52
C PHE A 45 -0.19 -2.03 -18.43
N ASP A 46 0.04 -3.30 -18.11
CA ASP A 46 -0.97 -4.35 -17.97
C ASP A 46 -1.40 -4.62 -16.51
N ASP A 47 -1.16 -3.70 -15.59
CA ASP A 47 -1.53 -3.85 -14.18
C ASP A 47 -3.02 -4.15 -13.98
N ALA A 48 -3.89 -3.62 -14.84
CA ALA A 48 -5.30 -3.94 -14.82
C ALA A 48 -5.57 -5.44 -15.00
N GLU A 49 -4.97 -6.07 -15.99
CA GLU A 49 -5.12 -7.51 -16.25
C GLU A 49 -4.44 -8.35 -15.16
N ARG A 50 -3.27 -7.95 -14.71
CA ARG A 50 -2.54 -8.60 -13.61
C ARG A 50 -3.36 -8.68 -12.34
N PHE A 51 -3.95 -7.58 -11.93
CA PHE A 51 -4.75 -7.53 -10.70
C PHE A 51 -6.17 -8.05 -10.88
N ALA A 52 -6.71 -8.05 -12.11
CA ALA A 52 -7.93 -8.81 -12.43
C ALA A 52 -7.71 -10.31 -12.28
N PHE A 53 -6.61 -10.84 -12.84
CA PHE A 53 -6.20 -12.23 -12.64
C PHE A 53 -6.03 -12.54 -11.15
N PHE A 54 -5.26 -11.72 -10.42
CA PHE A 54 -5.01 -11.94 -8.99
C PHE A 54 -6.30 -11.98 -8.18
N SER A 55 -7.18 -10.99 -8.38
CA SER A 55 -8.45 -10.91 -7.67
C SER A 55 -9.39 -12.08 -7.98
N ARG A 56 -9.40 -12.53 -9.26
CA ARG A 56 -10.17 -13.68 -9.65
C ARG A 56 -9.60 -14.97 -9.08
N ALA A 57 -8.28 -15.13 -9.11
CA ALA A 57 -7.58 -16.30 -8.59
C ALA A 57 -7.85 -16.50 -7.08
N ILE A 58 -7.90 -15.41 -6.29
CA ILE A 58 -8.26 -15.47 -4.88
C ILE A 58 -9.63 -16.15 -4.67
N LEU A 59 -10.62 -15.81 -5.46
CA LEU A 59 -11.96 -16.40 -5.35
C LEU A 59 -12.00 -17.82 -5.90
N GLU A 60 -11.41 -18.06 -7.07
CA GLU A 60 -11.40 -19.38 -7.70
C GLU A 60 -10.64 -20.44 -6.89
N MET A 61 -9.61 -20.07 -6.13
CA MET A 61 -8.82 -21.02 -5.34
C MET A 61 -9.53 -21.51 -4.07
N LEU A 62 -10.49 -20.75 -3.53
CA LEU A 62 -11.09 -21.04 -2.23
C LEU A 62 -11.66 -22.47 -2.09
N PRO A 63 -12.35 -23.05 -3.09
CA PRO A 63 -12.82 -24.44 -2.99
C PRO A 63 -11.71 -25.50 -3.04
N TYR A 64 -10.46 -25.11 -3.37
CA TYR A 64 -9.33 -26.04 -3.52
C TYR A 64 -8.35 -26.01 -2.34
N ILE A 65 -8.61 -25.15 -1.36
CA ILE A 65 -7.87 -25.07 -0.10
C ILE A 65 -8.74 -25.56 1.04
N GLU A 66 -8.13 -26.12 2.08
CA GLU A 66 -8.86 -26.63 3.26
C GLU A 66 -9.27 -25.48 4.22
N PHE A 67 -9.79 -24.39 3.64
CA PHE A 67 -10.21 -23.21 4.40
C PHE A 67 -11.35 -22.47 3.70
N LYS A 68 -12.52 -22.47 4.32
CA LYS A 68 -13.63 -21.61 3.91
C LYS A 68 -13.66 -20.36 4.80
N PRO A 69 -13.38 -19.16 4.26
CA PRO A 69 -13.35 -17.94 5.06
C PRO A 69 -14.75 -17.48 5.45
N ASP A 70 -14.89 -16.90 6.64
CA ASP A 70 -16.07 -16.11 7.02
C ASP A 70 -16.00 -14.70 6.44
N VAL A 71 -14.77 -14.18 6.30
CA VAL A 71 -14.49 -12.82 5.79
C VAL A 71 -13.35 -12.87 4.79
N ILE A 72 -13.56 -12.21 3.65
CA ILE A 72 -12.50 -11.89 2.68
C ILE A 72 -12.14 -10.42 2.85
N HIS A 73 -10.88 -10.15 3.17
CA HIS A 73 -10.37 -8.80 3.39
C HIS A 73 -9.49 -8.36 2.21
N ALA A 74 -9.99 -7.45 1.40
CA ALA A 74 -9.30 -6.85 0.27
C ALA A 74 -8.66 -5.51 0.66
N ASN A 75 -7.49 -5.22 0.10
CA ASN A 75 -6.69 -4.04 0.44
C ASN A 75 -6.30 -3.26 -0.81
N ASP A 76 -6.63 -1.99 -0.88
CA ASP A 76 -6.37 -1.05 -1.96
C ASP A 76 -6.90 -1.49 -3.34
N TRP A 77 -6.67 -0.64 -4.34
CA TRP A 77 -7.20 -0.83 -5.68
C TRP A 77 -6.76 -2.13 -6.36
N GLN A 78 -5.58 -2.65 -6.00
CA GLN A 78 -5.04 -3.90 -6.57
C GLN A 78 -5.91 -5.12 -6.26
N THR A 79 -6.67 -5.07 -5.18
CA THR A 79 -7.60 -6.14 -4.80
C THR A 79 -9.06 -5.68 -4.81
N ALA A 80 -9.35 -4.50 -5.34
CA ALA A 80 -10.69 -3.94 -5.40
C ALA A 80 -11.67 -4.82 -6.20
N LEU A 81 -11.18 -5.55 -7.20
CA LEU A 81 -11.99 -6.50 -7.95
C LEU A 81 -12.47 -7.72 -7.13
N VAL A 82 -11.84 -8.02 -5.98
CA VAL A 82 -12.28 -9.14 -5.13
C VAL A 82 -13.71 -8.95 -4.63
N PRO A 83 -14.08 -7.88 -3.92
CA PRO A 83 -15.46 -7.67 -3.49
C PRO A 83 -16.42 -7.44 -4.67
N ILE A 84 -15.96 -6.86 -5.79
CA ILE A 84 -16.76 -6.67 -7.00
C ILE A 84 -17.10 -8.02 -7.62
N TYR A 85 -16.10 -8.86 -7.89
CA TYR A 85 -16.32 -10.20 -8.44
C TYR A 85 -17.14 -11.08 -7.52
N TYR A 86 -16.87 -11.03 -6.20
CA TYR A 86 -17.66 -11.76 -5.23
C TYR A 86 -19.14 -11.41 -5.36
N ARG A 87 -19.48 -10.13 -5.36
CA ARG A 87 -20.86 -9.65 -5.51
C ARG A 87 -21.50 -10.10 -6.82
N LEU A 88 -20.80 -9.97 -7.95
CA LEU A 88 -21.37 -10.20 -9.27
C LEU A 88 -21.45 -11.68 -9.62
N PHE A 89 -20.48 -12.50 -9.21
CA PHE A 89 -20.33 -13.85 -9.76
C PHE A 89 -20.34 -14.98 -8.73
N TYR A 90 -20.14 -14.70 -7.44
CA TYR A 90 -19.97 -15.76 -6.44
C TYR A 90 -20.99 -15.73 -5.32
N ALA A 91 -21.51 -14.58 -4.92
CA ALA A 91 -22.36 -14.43 -3.75
C ALA A 91 -23.62 -15.34 -3.74
N ASN A 92 -24.13 -15.66 -4.92
CA ASN A 92 -25.31 -16.51 -5.12
C ASN A 92 -24.97 -18.01 -5.27
N ASN A 93 -23.70 -18.40 -5.20
CA ASN A 93 -23.29 -19.80 -5.22
C ASN A 93 -23.27 -20.35 -3.79
N ASP A 94 -23.84 -21.52 -3.58
CA ASP A 94 -24.02 -22.14 -2.24
C ASP A 94 -22.71 -22.25 -1.45
N TRP A 95 -21.59 -22.57 -2.16
CA TRP A 95 -20.29 -22.69 -1.49
C TRP A 95 -19.80 -21.36 -0.91
N TYR A 96 -20.03 -20.26 -1.64
CA TYR A 96 -19.57 -18.91 -1.24
C TYR A 96 -20.59 -18.18 -0.34
N SER A 97 -21.80 -18.71 -0.25
CA SER A 97 -22.86 -18.10 0.55
C SER A 97 -22.44 -17.85 1.99
N GLY A 98 -22.78 -16.68 2.49
CA GLY A 98 -22.50 -16.26 3.87
C GLY A 98 -21.15 -15.57 4.09
N ILE A 99 -20.20 -15.67 3.16
CA ILE A 99 -18.91 -14.95 3.25
C ILE A 99 -19.17 -13.45 3.22
N LYS A 100 -18.47 -12.69 4.08
CA LYS A 100 -18.51 -11.22 4.10
C LYS A 100 -17.25 -10.65 3.48
N THR A 101 -17.36 -9.44 2.95
CA THR A 101 -16.22 -8.75 2.35
C THR A 101 -15.92 -7.47 3.11
N LEU A 102 -14.64 -7.27 3.44
CA LEU A 102 -14.07 -6.04 3.99
C LEU A 102 -13.12 -5.45 2.95
N PHE A 103 -13.22 -4.15 2.71
CA PHE A 103 -12.29 -3.43 1.83
C PHE A 103 -11.58 -2.33 2.63
N THR A 104 -10.24 -2.33 2.64
CA THR A 104 -9.44 -1.31 3.33
C THR A 104 -8.76 -0.39 2.33
N ILE A 105 -8.94 0.91 2.55
CA ILE A 105 -8.28 1.99 1.82
C ILE A 105 -7.05 2.42 2.61
N HIS A 106 -5.84 2.14 2.11
CA HIS A 106 -4.59 2.61 2.70
C HIS A 106 -4.17 3.97 2.12
N ASN A 107 -4.41 4.17 0.82
CA ASN A 107 -4.15 5.44 0.16
C ASN A 107 -5.22 5.70 -0.92
N ILE A 108 -6.12 6.63 -0.65
CA ILE A 108 -7.24 6.97 -1.54
C ILE A 108 -6.80 7.63 -2.87
N GLN A 109 -5.57 8.10 -2.95
CA GLN A 109 -5.02 8.69 -4.18
C GLN A 109 -4.95 7.67 -5.34
N TYR A 110 -4.71 6.40 -5.02
CA TYR A 110 -4.56 5.35 -6.01
C TYR A 110 -5.85 4.53 -6.13
N GLN A 111 -6.64 4.79 -7.17
CA GLN A 111 -8.02 4.30 -7.29
C GLN A 111 -8.22 3.20 -8.31
N GLY A 112 -7.21 2.90 -9.15
CA GLY A 112 -7.36 1.94 -10.25
C GLY A 112 -8.34 2.46 -11.30
N GLN A 113 -7.98 3.54 -12.00
CA GLN A 113 -8.81 4.20 -13.01
C GLN A 113 -8.41 3.78 -14.41
N TYR A 114 -9.42 3.44 -15.24
CA TYR A 114 -9.23 2.92 -16.59
C TYR A 114 -10.35 3.39 -17.52
N GLY A 115 -10.16 3.28 -18.83
CA GLY A 115 -11.22 3.48 -19.82
C GLY A 115 -12.30 2.39 -19.77
N PHE A 116 -13.45 2.63 -20.39
CA PHE A 116 -14.58 1.68 -20.33
C PHE A 116 -14.37 0.41 -21.13
N GLU A 117 -13.49 0.41 -22.12
CA GLU A 117 -13.12 -0.74 -22.94
C GLU A 117 -12.57 -1.92 -22.09
N ILE A 118 -12.04 -1.63 -20.91
CA ILE A 118 -11.45 -2.65 -20.03
C ILE A 118 -12.50 -3.56 -19.36
N LEU A 119 -13.75 -3.10 -19.23
CA LEU A 119 -14.78 -3.79 -18.47
C LEU A 119 -15.03 -5.21 -18.98
N GLU A 120 -15.33 -5.37 -20.27
CA GLU A 120 -15.64 -6.65 -20.85
C GLU A 120 -14.37 -7.41 -21.25
N ASP A 121 -13.39 -6.71 -21.84
CA ASP A 121 -12.21 -7.37 -22.42
C ASP A 121 -11.20 -7.86 -21.38
N VAL A 122 -11.06 -7.17 -20.27
CA VAL A 122 -10.07 -7.49 -19.21
C VAL A 122 -10.74 -7.98 -17.94
N PHE A 123 -11.73 -7.24 -17.44
CA PHE A 123 -12.40 -7.60 -16.19
C PHE A 123 -13.48 -8.66 -16.34
N GLY A 124 -13.99 -8.89 -17.56
CA GLY A 124 -15.09 -9.82 -17.81
C GLY A 124 -16.39 -9.40 -17.12
N ILE A 125 -16.54 -8.10 -16.87
CA ILE A 125 -17.74 -7.51 -16.27
C ILE A 125 -18.62 -7.01 -17.39
N PRO A 126 -19.88 -7.49 -17.49
CA PRO A 126 -20.77 -7.09 -18.59
C PRO A 126 -21.12 -5.59 -18.49
N LYS A 127 -21.34 -4.97 -19.64
CA LYS A 127 -21.66 -3.55 -19.74
C LYS A 127 -22.90 -3.15 -18.94
N SER A 128 -23.84 -4.09 -18.72
CA SER A 128 -25.00 -3.86 -17.83
C SER A 128 -24.63 -3.50 -16.39
N GLU A 129 -23.45 -3.91 -15.94
CA GLU A 129 -22.91 -3.64 -14.61
C GLU A 129 -21.96 -2.43 -14.57
N GLN A 130 -21.80 -1.70 -15.69
CA GLN A 130 -20.89 -0.55 -15.81
C GLN A 130 -21.12 0.48 -14.69
N SER A 131 -22.36 0.78 -14.36
CA SER A 131 -22.72 1.77 -13.33
C SER A 131 -22.12 1.47 -11.95
N LEU A 132 -21.80 0.20 -11.66
CA LEU A 132 -21.14 -0.19 -10.41
C LEU A 132 -19.73 0.35 -10.30
N LEU A 133 -19.01 0.47 -11.43
CA LEU A 133 -17.62 0.91 -11.48
C LEU A 133 -17.44 2.30 -12.08
N GLU A 134 -18.44 2.79 -12.81
CA GLU A 134 -18.37 4.10 -13.46
C GLU A 134 -18.32 5.24 -12.44
N TYR A 135 -17.32 6.08 -12.58
CA TYR A 135 -17.19 7.31 -11.79
C TYR A 135 -16.29 8.32 -12.51
N ASN A 136 -16.76 9.58 -12.64
CA ASN A 136 -16.02 10.66 -13.33
C ASN A 136 -15.51 10.25 -14.72
N ASP A 137 -16.42 9.75 -15.57
CA ASP A 137 -16.16 9.36 -16.96
C ASP A 137 -15.09 8.26 -17.14
N CYS A 138 -14.88 7.44 -16.12
CA CYS A 138 -13.97 6.30 -16.20
C CYS A 138 -14.47 5.12 -15.35
N VAL A 139 -13.85 3.97 -15.56
CA VAL A 139 -13.92 2.84 -14.62
C VAL A 139 -13.06 3.16 -13.42
N ASN A 140 -13.64 3.13 -12.23
CA ASN A 140 -12.92 3.36 -10.96
C ASN A 140 -13.10 2.14 -10.05
N LEU A 141 -12.01 1.38 -9.88
CA LEU A 141 -12.04 0.13 -9.13
C LEU A 141 -12.31 0.35 -7.64
N MET A 142 -11.73 1.41 -7.04
CA MET A 142 -11.95 1.73 -5.64
C MET A 142 -13.42 2.09 -5.39
N LYS A 143 -14.05 2.87 -6.26
CA LYS A 143 -15.50 3.14 -6.18
C LYS A 143 -16.30 1.84 -6.23
N GLY A 144 -16.01 0.97 -7.18
CA GLY A 144 -16.68 -0.32 -7.30
C GLY A 144 -16.52 -1.20 -6.05
N ALA A 145 -15.34 -1.21 -5.43
CA ALA A 145 -15.08 -1.94 -4.19
C ALA A 145 -15.82 -1.34 -2.99
N ILE A 146 -15.84 0.00 -2.86
CA ILE A 146 -16.64 0.70 -1.82
C ILE A 146 -18.11 0.33 -1.94
N GLU A 147 -18.66 0.28 -3.16
CA GLU A 147 -20.05 -0.10 -3.39
C GLU A 147 -20.34 -1.57 -3.08
N SER A 148 -19.41 -2.46 -3.40
CA SER A 148 -19.60 -3.91 -3.34
C SER A 148 -19.32 -4.53 -1.98
N ALA A 149 -18.35 -4.01 -1.23
CA ALA A 149 -17.96 -4.57 0.06
C ALA A 149 -19.04 -4.40 1.13
N ASN A 150 -19.16 -5.38 2.03
CA ASN A 150 -20.06 -5.30 3.18
C ASN A 150 -19.60 -4.21 4.16
N TRP A 151 -18.28 -4.04 4.34
CA TRP A 151 -17.69 -3.03 5.20
C TRP A 151 -16.47 -2.40 4.53
N VAL A 152 -16.23 -1.13 4.82
CA VAL A 152 -15.08 -0.37 4.34
C VAL A 152 -14.28 0.14 5.53
N SER A 153 -12.98 0.02 5.49
CA SER A 153 -12.12 0.63 6.51
C SER A 153 -11.01 1.46 5.89
N THR A 154 -10.41 2.31 6.72
CA THR A 154 -9.16 3.00 6.42
C THR A 154 -8.25 3.01 7.63
N VAL A 155 -7.05 3.55 7.48
CA VAL A 155 -5.92 3.34 8.40
C VAL A 155 -5.86 4.29 9.59
N SER A 156 -6.88 5.13 9.81
CA SER A 156 -7.04 5.85 11.07
C SER A 156 -8.48 6.37 11.25
N PRO A 157 -8.95 6.55 12.50
CA PRO A 157 -10.23 7.19 12.78
C PRO A 157 -10.32 8.64 12.26
N THR A 158 -9.21 9.37 12.29
CA THR A 158 -9.12 10.73 11.74
C THR A 158 -9.23 10.68 10.22
N TYR A 159 -8.46 9.81 9.56
CA TYR A 159 -8.50 9.68 8.11
C TYR A 159 -9.87 9.23 7.59
N ALA A 160 -10.60 8.39 8.33
CA ALA A 160 -11.98 8.03 7.99
C ALA A 160 -12.93 9.24 7.95
N LYS A 161 -12.66 10.30 8.71
CA LYS A 161 -13.39 11.58 8.66
C LYS A 161 -12.86 12.47 7.54
N GLU A 162 -11.53 12.56 7.38
CA GLU A 162 -10.88 13.38 6.38
C GLU A 162 -11.29 13.00 4.96
N ILE A 163 -11.34 11.70 4.63
CA ILE A 163 -11.74 11.23 3.29
C ILE A 163 -13.21 11.45 2.94
N LEU A 164 -14.01 11.98 3.87
CA LEU A 164 -15.36 12.51 3.58
C LEU A 164 -15.33 13.96 3.10
N ASP A 165 -14.19 14.64 3.22
CA ASP A 165 -14.00 16.02 2.75
C ASP A 165 -13.41 16.01 1.33
N PRO A 166 -13.90 16.88 0.41
CA PRO A 166 -13.42 16.96 -0.97
C PRO A 166 -11.90 17.19 -1.09
N TRP A 167 -11.30 17.87 -0.11
CA TRP A 167 -9.87 18.17 -0.11
C TRP A 167 -9.01 16.92 0.00
N PHE A 168 -9.44 15.92 0.79
CA PHE A 168 -8.67 14.70 1.06
C PHE A 168 -9.14 13.49 0.24
N ALA A 169 -10.36 13.54 -0.28
CA ALA A 169 -11.03 12.37 -0.88
C ALA A 169 -10.62 12.04 -2.31
N HIS A 170 -9.80 12.86 -2.96
CA HIS A 170 -9.46 12.69 -4.36
C HIS A 170 -10.69 12.45 -5.26
N LYS A 171 -11.76 13.23 -5.03
CA LYS A 171 -13.09 13.19 -5.68
C LYS A 171 -14.00 12.02 -5.28
N LEU A 172 -13.62 11.14 -4.35
CA LEU A 172 -14.48 10.04 -3.87
C LEU A 172 -15.37 10.42 -2.68
N ASP A 173 -15.32 11.66 -2.20
CA ASP A 173 -16.14 12.14 -1.08
C ASP A 173 -17.65 11.92 -1.25
N PRO A 174 -18.29 12.11 -2.42
CA PRO A 174 -19.71 11.85 -2.57
C PRO A 174 -20.05 10.37 -2.29
N ILE A 175 -19.27 9.45 -2.85
CA ILE A 175 -19.46 8.01 -2.67
C ILE A 175 -19.24 7.61 -1.21
N LEU A 176 -18.16 8.12 -0.60
CA LEU A 176 -17.83 7.82 0.80
C LEU A 176 -18.87 8.38 1.78
N ARG A 177 -19.42 9.57 1.54
CA ARG A 177 -20.50 10.13 2.36
C ARG A 177 -21.77 9.29 2.30
N GLU A 178 -22.18 8.86 1.10
CA GLU A 178 -23.33 7.96 0.94
C GLU A 178 -23.12 6.60 1.63
N ARG A 179 -21.90 6.17 1.77
CA ARG A 179 -21.50 4.89 2.38
C ARG A 179 -20.86 5.03 3.75
N ALA A 180 -20.94 6.22 4.37
CA ALA A 180 -20.33 6.51 5.68
C ALA A 180 -20.79 5.56 6.79
N TRP A 181 -21.99 5.01 6.69
CA TRP A 181 -22.53 4.05 7.65
C TRP A 181 -21.73 2.74 7.73
N LYS A 182 -20.97 2.37 6.70
CA LYS A 182 -20.10 1.18 6.69
C LYS A 182 -18.62 1.54 6.67
N LEU A 183 -18.23 2.79 6.87
CA LEU A 183 -16.87 3.26 6.91
C LEU A 183 -16.35 3.34 8.35
N SER A 184 -15.18 2.78 8.61
CA SER A 184 -14.49 2.89 9.90
C SER A 184 -13.00 3.16 9.70
N GLY A 185 -12.35 3.70 10.73
CA GLY A 185 -10.91 3.92 10.75
C GLY A 185 -10.25 3.06 11.83
N ILE A 186 -9.21 2.31 11.45
CA ILE A 186 -8.46 1.41 12.34
C ILE A 186 -6.97 1.73 12.18
N LEU A 187 -6.29 2.07 13.28
CA LEU A 187 -4.86 2.35 13.26
C LEU A 187 -4.05 1.09 12.94
N ASN A 188 -3.03 1.25 12.11
CA ASN A 188 -2.05 0.19 11.90
C ASN A 188 -1.32 -0.15 13.19
N GLY A 189 -1.01 -1.43 13.37
CA GLY A 189 -0.16 -1.90 14.46
C GLY A 189 1.30 -1.51 14.25
N ILE A 190 2.05 -1.57 15.34
CA ILE A 190 3.52 -1.42 15.34
C ILE A 190 4.10 -2.76 15.81
N ASP A 191 5.10 -3.26 15.10
CA ASP A 191 5.88 -4.43 15.56
C ASP A 191 6.79 -4.00 16.71
N VAL A 192 6.28 -4.15 17.93
CA VAL A 192 6.99 -3.77 19.15
C VAL A 192 8.12 -4.73 19.54
N VAL A 193 8.27 -5.86 18.84
CA VAL A 193 9.38 -6.80 19.01
C VAL A 193 10.49 -6.52 18.01
N GLY A 194 10.13 -6.37 16.74
CA GLY A 194 11.09 -6.10 15.67
C GLY A 194 11.70 -4.70 15.71
N TYR A 195 10.96 -3.73 16.27
CA TYR A 195 11.42 -2.32 16.45
C TYR A 195 11.73 -1.95 17.90
N ASP A 196 12.04 -2.95 18.75
CA ASP A 196 12.48 -2.67 20.13
C ASP A 196 13.98 -2.31 20.17
N PRO A 197 14.36 -1.06 20.46
CA PRO A 197 15.76 -0.66 20.50
C PRO A 197 16.56 -1.29 21.64
N ALA A 198 15.90 -1.88 22.64
CA ALA A 198 16.57 -2.62 23.70
C ALA A 198 17.10 -3.99 23.24
N THR A 199 16.56 -4.53 22.17
CA THR A 199 16.89 -5.88 21.65
C THR A 199 17.28 -5.91 20.19
N ASP A 200 17.23 -4.78 19.46
CA ASP A 200 17.57 -4.68 18.05
C ASP A 200 19.07 -4.87 17.81
N LYS A 201 19.41 -6.00 17.18
CA LYS A 201 20.79 -6.39 16.85
C LYS A 201 21.40 -5.59 15.69
N ASN A 202 20.61 -4.77 14.99
CA ASN A 202 21.10 -3.91 13.91
C ASN A 202 21.64 -2.58 14.43
N LEU A 203 21.39 -2.23 15.68
CA LEU A 203 21.97 -1.07 16.33
C LEU A 203 23.43 -1.32 16.71
N TYR A 204 24.25 -0.30 16.69
CA TYR A 204 25.63 -0.36 17.20
C TYR A 204 25.66 -0.50 18.72
N GLU A 205 24.71 0.17 19.41
CA GLU A 205 24.48 0.06 20.84
C GLU A 205 22.98 0.08 21.11
N THR A 206 22.51 -0.83 21.95
CA THR A 206 21.09 -0.89 22.35
C THR A 206 20.77 0.24 23.33
N TYR A 207 19.51 0.63 23.39
CA TYR A 207 19.01 1.64 24.34
C TYR A 207 17.54 1.42 24.64
N ASP A 208 17.06 2.01 25.70
CA ASP A 208 15.65 2.03 26.08
C ASP A 208 15.22 3.45 26.53
N ALA A 209 13.95 3.62 26.90
CA ALA A 209 13.40 4.91 27.33
C ALA A 209 14.02 5.48 28.62
N LYS A 210 14.71 4.66 29.43
CA LYS A 210 15.35 5.05 30.69
C LYS A 210 16.85 5.23 30.50
N HIS A 211 17.46 4.57 29.54
CA HIS A 211 18.90 4.52 29.28
C HIS A 211 19.15 4.91 27.84
N LEU A 212 19.31 6.21 27.58
CA LEU A 212 19.45 6.78 26.24
C LEU A 212 20.91 6.90 25.76
N GLU A 213 21.88 6.51 26.58
CA GLU A 213 23.32 6.64 26.30
C GLU A 213 23.72 5.94 25.00
N GLY A 214 23.09 4.81 24.70
CA GLY A 214 23.27 4.06 23.44
C GLY A 214 22.92 4.88 22.19
N LYS A 215 22.01 5.85 22.29
CA LYS A 215 21.69 6.73 21.14
C LYS A 215 22.87 7.60 20.73
N ALA A 216 23.69 8.07 21.69
CA ALA A 216 24.90 8.85 21.40
C ALA A 216 25.91 8.00 20.63
N VAL A 217 26.10 6.74 21.03
CA VAL A 217 26.96 5.80 20.31
C VAL A 217 26.44 5.56 18.88
N ASN A 218 25.14 5.31 18.72
CA ASN A 218 24.52 5.11 17.39
C ASN A 218 24.68 6.36 16.51
N LYS A 219 24.51 7.56 17.07
CA LYS A 219 24.73 8.82 16.35
C LYS A 219 26.16 8.93 15.85
N ALA A 220 27.15 8.75 16.73
CA ALA A 220 28.56 8.84 16.37
C ALA A 220 28.93 7.82 15.26
N LYS A 221 28.45 6.58 15.40
CA LYS A 221 28.68 5.54 14.39
C LYS A 221 27.99 5.82 13.06
N LEU A 222 26.82 6.43 13.07
CA LEU A 222 26.15 6.86 11.84
C LEU A 222 26.91 8.01 11.16
N GLN A 223 27.41 8.98 11.94
CA GLN A 223 28.25 10.06 11.43
C GLN A 223 29.53 9.49 10.79
N GLU A 224 30.25 8.58 11.48
CA GLU A 224 31.42 7.88 10.91
C GLU A 224 31.09 7.18 9.59
N ARG A 225 30.03 6.38 9.58
CA ARG A 225 29.61 5.59 8.40
C ARG A 225 29.28 6.45 7.18
N LEU A 226 28.71 7.64 7.41
CA LEU A 226 28.31 8.57 6.36
C LEU A 226 29.38 9.62 6.03
N VAL A 227 30.57 9.49 6.62
CA VAL A 227 31.69 10.43 6.43
C VAL A 227 31.30 11.87 6.81
N LEU A 228 30.47 12.01 7.85
CA LEU A 228 30.14 13.29 8.48
C LEU A 228 31.13 13.57 9.63
N ALA A 229 31.28 14.85 10.01
CA ALA A 229 32.01 15.17 11.22
C ALA A 229 31.34 14.53 12.44
N VAL A 230 32.11 13.77 13.22
CA VAL A 230 31.63 13.18 14.48
C VAL A 230 31.59 14.24 15.56
N ASP A 231 30.41 14.68 15.92
CA ASP A 231 30.20 15.72 16.93
C ASP A 231 28.92 15.40 17.73
N PRO A 232 29.03 15.22 19.06
CA PRO A 232 27.88 14.92 19.90
C PRO A 232 26.88 16.08 19.99
N ASP A 233 27.35 17.33 19.85
CA ASP A 233 26.52 18.53 20.03
C ASP A 233 25.80 18.99 18.75
N VAL A 234 26.23 18.54 17.59
CA VAL A 234 25.61 18.87 16.32
C VAL A 234 24.29 18.12 16.16
N PRO A 235 23.16 18.78 15.89
CA PRO A 235 21.91 18.08 15.56
C PRO A 235 22.06 17.23 14.30
N LEU A 236 21.68 15.93 14.38
CA LEU A 236 21.62 15.03 13.23
C LEU A 236 20.16 14.77 12.90
N ILE A 237 19.70 15.36 11.80
CA ILE A 237 18.32 15.23 11.31
C ILE A 237 18.28 14.07 10.31
N GLY A 238 17.48 13.04 10.61
CA GLY A 238 17.30 11.87 9.75
C GLY A 238 15.92 11.85 9.10
N MET A 239 15.87 11.60 7.81
CA MET A 239 14.64 11.36 7.06
C MET A 239 14.72 10.03 6.31
N VAL A 240 13.81 9.10 6.64
CA VAL A 240 13.69 7.78 5.97
C VAL A 240 12.28 7.67 5.41
N THR A 241 12.13 7.82 4.09
CA THR A 241 10.81 7.82 3.44
C THR A 241 10.92 7.61 1.93
N ARG A 242 9.80 7.30 1.29
CA ARG A 242 9.69 7.45 -0.17
C ARG A 242 9.77 8.92 -0.54
N LEU A 243 10.52 9.24 -1.60
CA LEU A 243 10.70 10.62 -2.06
C LEU A 243 9.58 11.00 -3.05
N VAL A 244 8.38 11.24 -2.50
CA VAL A 244 7.16 11.58 -3.25
C VAL A 244 6.43 12.75 -2.60
N SER A 245 5.67 13.52 -3.37
CA SER A 245 5.07 14.80 -2.95
C SER A 245 4.19 14.69 -1.70
N HIS A 246 3.37 13.63 -1.57
CA HIS A 246 2.48 13.46 -0.42
C HIS A 246 3.20 13.15 0.91
N LYS A 247 4.53 13.05 0.92
CA LYS A 247 5.36 12.99 2.14
C LYS A 247 5.78 14.38 2.64
N GLY A 248 5.26 15.46 2.04
CA GLY A 248 5.58 16.83 2.41
C GLY A 248 6.99 17.26 1.98
N LEU A 249 7.54 16.63 0.95
CA LEU A 249 8.90 16.95 0.46
C LEU A 249 9.02 18.34 -0.16
N ASP A 250 7.93 18.93 -0.60
CA ASP A 250 7.83 20.33 -1.00
C ASP A 250 8.14 21.28 0.17
N LEU A 251 7.66 20.97 1.37
CA LEU A 251 7.97 21.72 2.59
C LEU A 251 9.45 21.55 2.98
N VAL A 252 9.98 20.34 2.92
CA VAL A 252 11.39 20.08 3.16
C VAL A 252 12.26 20.84 2.15
N ARG A 253 11.90 20.81 0.86
CA ARG A 253 12.57 21.54 -0.21
C ARG A 253 12.56 23.04 0.04
N GLY A 254 11.46 23.58 0.55
CA GLY A 254 11.34 24.99 0.90
C GLY A 254 12.12 25.42 2.14
N GLY A 255 12.45 24.51 3.05
CA GLY A 255 13.02 24.83 4.36
C GLY A 255 14.44 24.33 4.63
N VAL A 256 14.90 23.27 3.94
CA VAL A 256 16.17 22.62 4.25
C VAL A 256 17.38 23.56 4.07
N ASP A 257 17.36 24.41 3.08
CA ASP A 257 18.44 25.36 2.81
C ASP A 257 18.61 26.36 3.96
N ASN A 258 17.51 26.86 4.52
CA ASN A 258 17.54 27.73 5.70
C ASN A 258 18.08 26.99 6.93
N ILE A 259 17.65 25.74 7.16
CA ILE A 259 18.18 24.91 8.26
C ILE A 259 19.70 24.76 8.12
N MET A 260 20.18 24.47 6.92
CA MET A 260 21.62 24.29 6.68
C MET A 260 22.42 25.59 6.77
N THR A 261 21.81 26.72 6.46
CA THR A 261 22.46 28.04 6.54
C THR A 261 22.48 28.57 7.97
N ASP A 262 21.37 28.43 8.68
CA ASP A 262 21.15 29.07 9.97
C ASP A 262 21.62 28.23 11.17
N SER A 263 22.05 26.99 10.92
CA SER A 263 22.53 26.08 11.95
C SER A 263 23.75 25.28 11.50
N ASN A 264 24.37 24.56 12.46
CA ASN A 264 25.42 23.57 12.18
C ASN A 264 24.88 22.15 11.98
N ALA A 265 23.56 21.97 11.81
CA ALA A 265 22.92 20.65 11.69
C ALA A 265 23.49 19.82 10.53
N GLN A 266 23.49 18.53 10.73
CA GLN A 266 23.73 17.52 9.69
C GLN A 266 22.38 16.92 9.25
N PHE A 267 22.24 16.61 7.97
CA PHE A 267 20.99 16.11 7.39
C PHE A 267 21.23 14.81 6.62
N VAL A 268 20.53 13.76 6.98
CA VAL A 268 20.65 12.43 6.35
C VAL A 268 19.33 12.04 5.73
N VAL A 269 19.33 11.73 4.44
CA VAL A 269 18.16 11.28 3.69
C VAL A 269 18.39 9.87 3.18
N LEU A 270 17.48 8.96 3.51
CA LEU A 270 17.43 7.61 2.96
C LEU A 270 16.07 7.38 2.29
N GLY A 271 16.07 7.21 0.97
CA GLY A 271 14.85 6.97 0.21
C GLY A 271 15.08 7.01 -1.29
N SER A 272 14.04 6.63 -2.02
CA SER A 272 13.95 6.77 -3.48
C SER A 272 12.53 7.15 -3.86
N GLY A 273 12.32 7.69 -5.07
CA GLY A 273 11.00 8.09 -5.53
C GLY A 273 11.03 8.93 -6.79
N ASP A 274 10.37 10.08 -6.76
CA ASP A 274 10.29 10.98 -7.90
C ASP A 274 11.67 11.60 -8.18
N TRP A 275 12.06 11.60 -9.44
CA TRP A 275 13.35 12.06 -9.89
C TRP A 275 13.70 13.49 -9.41
N GLU A 276 12.73 14.39 -9.36
CA GLU A 276 12.93 15.78 -8.94
C GLU A 276 13.40 15.88 -7.48
N TYR A 277 12.88 15.06 -6.58
CA TYR A 277 13.32 15.05 -5.17
C TYR A 277 14.67 14.38 -5.02
N GLU A 278 14.92 13.29 -5.75
CA GLU A 278 16.23 12.65 -5.75
C GLU A 278 17.34 13.60 -6.22
N GLN A 279 17.10 14.36 -7.30
CA GLN A 279 18.05 15.35 -7.80
C GLN A 279 18.24 16.50 -6.82
N PHE A 280 17.15 17.03 -6.25
CA PHE A 280 17.22 18.09 -5.25
C PHE A 280 18.13 17.72 -4.08
N PHE A 281 18.00 16.52 -3.50
CA PHE A 281 18.86 16.12 -2.38
C PHE A 281 20.31 15.88 -2.79
N LYS A 282 20.59 15.42 -4.00
CA LYS A 282 21.94 15.36 -4.56
C LYS A 282 22.58 16.74 -4.72
N GLU A 283 21.81 17.72 -5.17
CA GLU A 283 22.26 19.13 -5.28
C GLU A 283 22.54 19.71 -3.89
N MET A 284 21.68 19.43 -2.90
CA MET A 284 21.90 19.86 -1.52
C MET A 284 23.16 19.21 -0.91
N GLN A 285 23.40 17.93 -1.19
CA GLN A 285 24.64 17.24 -0.75
C GLN A 285 25.89 17.91 -1.38
N ALA A 286 25.83 18.30 -2.63
CA ALA A 286 26.93 19.02 -3.28
C ALA A 286 27.12 20.44 -2.74
N LYS A 287 26.02 21.12 -2.38
CA LYS A 287 26.05 22.48 -1.80
C LYS A 287 26.60 22.52 -0.37
N TYR A 288 26.32 21.47 0.42
CA TYR A 288 26.73 21.39 1.84
C TYR A 288 27.58 20.14 2.10
N PRO A 289 28.81 20.07 1.54
CA PRO A 289 29.66 18.90 1.67
C PRO A 289 30.00 18.60 3.14
N GLY A 290 29.93 17.35 3.54
CA GLY A 290 30.19 16.89 4.92
C GLY A 290 29.08 17.22 5.91
N ARG A 291 27.96 17.68 5.44
CA ARG A 291 26.78 17.98 6.28
C ARG A 291 25.52 17.36 5.75
#